data_d7df424018ca5d56c0f33cb990356165
#
_entry.id   d7df424018ca5d56c0f33cb990356165
#
_cell.length_a   1.000
_cell.length_b   1.000
_cell.length_c   1.000
_cell.angle_alpha   90.00
_cell.angle_beta   90.00
_cell.angle_gamma   90.00
#
_symmetry.space_group_name_H-M   'P 1'
#
loop_
_entity.id
_entity.type
_entity.pdbx_description
1 polymer ?
#
loop_
_entity_poly.entity_id
_entity_poly.type
_entity_poly.pdbx_seq_one_letter_code
_entity_poly.pdbx_strand_id
1 'polypeptide(L)'
;MRKFAVFSGFLGSGKTSTMMALTKYYTAAHGKAAMISNDLGGKGLADHRLAKLQGCNAAEITDECICFCHDVLRNQLELFFADGVELVVSDIPGFGVGALEHVYHGMEHDYPAAFEFAPFTVLTEPGTVQILSSGREDDMASILQAQLQEADLIVLNKCDLLSEDEKNRELRMLGDMFPHAEVIGISARTGDGLEELSRKLTEGKASMHHPDIDYEDKDLQHAMGMLSEYYIQYHAQVCCDDFDGTAYLEALAAEIQQSIRAGGYEIPHLKLLAWSPEGDYGKVDLLGADRAIEISHRFSQPCVDLAVTLNTTAACPPEELDAMILSAIESVSTKYRLELLIFKKECIGLGEEE
;
A
#
# COMPACT_ATOMS: atom_id res chain seq x y z
N MET A 1 18.50 14.64 13.65
CA MET A 1 18.66 13.26 13.18
C MET A 1 18.04 13.20 11.79
N ARG A 2 18.60 12.48 10.83
CA ARG A 2 18.07 12.33 9.47
C ARG A 2 17.86 10.86 9.21
N LYS A 3 16.68 10.36 9.57
CA LYS A 3 16.32 8.94 9.43
C LYS A 3 15.44 8.72 8.23
N PHE A 4 15.76 7.70 7.45
CA PHE A 4 14.93 7.21 6.37
C PHE A 4 14.54 5.76 6.62
N ALA A 5 13.25 5.46 6.51
CA ALA A 5 12.68 4.12 6.68
C ALA A 5 11.86 3.74 5.44
N VAL A 6 12.06 2.52 4.96
CA VAL A 6 11.20 1.91 3.93
C VAL A 6 10.25 0.92 4.57
N PHE A 7 8.99 1.00 4.18
CA PHE A 7 7.93 0.07 4.55
C PHE A 7 7.59 -0.81 3.37
N SER A 8 7.97 -2.07 3.48
CA SER A 8 7.54 -3.14 2.60
C SER A 8 6.36 -3.90 3.23
N GLY A 9 5.89 -4.91 2.56
CA GLY A 9 4.82 -5.79 2.99
C GLY A 9 3.71 -5.90 1.96
N PHE A 10 3.01 -7.02 1.99
CA PHE A 10 2.04 -7.38 0.98
C PHE A 10 0.87 -6.39 0.88
N LEU A 11 0.16 -6.47 -0.22
CA LEU A 11 -1.05 -5.67 -0.46
C LEU A 11 -2.05 -5.88 0.68
N GLY A 12 -2.62 -4.78 1.16
CA GLY A 12 -3.56 -4.84 2.28
C GLY A 12 -2.94 -4.88 3.68
N SER A 13 -1.64 -5.07 3.86
CA SER A 13 -0.96 -5.08 5.18
C SER A 13 -1.09 -3.76 5.95
N GLY A 14 -1.47 -2.67 5.27
CA GLY A 14 -1.72 -1.36 5.87
C GLY A 14 -0.51 -0.43 5.89
N LYS A 15 0.42 -0.55 4.93
CA LYS A 15 1.59 0.34 4.77
C LYS A 15 1.20 1.81 4.85
N THR A 16 0.38 2.28 3.93
CA THR A 16 -0.04 3.68 3.85
C THR A 16 -0.72 4.16 5.14
N SER A 17 -1.61 3.34 5.72
CA SER A 17 -2.29 3.68 6.98
C SER A 17 -1.29 3.82 8.12
N THR A 18 -0.31 2.94 8.19
CA THR A 18 0.76 2.96 9.20
C THR A 18 1.66 4.17 9.01
N MET A 19 2.07 4.48 7.76
CA MET A 19 2.88 5.67 7.47
C MET A 19 2.16 6.96 7.89
N MET A 20 0.87 7.10 7.56
CA MET A 20 0.07 8.26 7.98
C MET A 20 -0.06 8.34 9.50
N ALA A 21 -0.39 7.24 10.17
CA ALA A 21 -0.56 7.21 11.61
C ALA A 21 0.77 7.53 12.33
N LEU A 22 1.86 6.93 11.89
CA LEU A 22 3.21 7.17 12.43
C LEU A 22 3.66 8.61 12.20
N THR A 23 3.48 9.16 10.99
CA THR A 23 3.86 10.54 10.66
C THR A 23 3.13 11.53 11.56
N LYS A 24 1.83 11.34 11.80
CA LYS A 24 1.04 12.16 12.71
C LYS A 24 1.50 12.01 14.17
N TYR A 25 1.66 10.76 14.62
CA TYR A 25 2.13 10.45 15.96
C TYR A 25 3.48 11.11 16.24
N TYR A 26 4.45 10.88 15.33
CA TYR A 26 5.79 11.44 15.48
C TYR A 26 5.79 12.98 15.50
N THR A 27 5.02 13.58 14.59
CA THR A 27 4.92 15.04 14.50
C THR A 27 4.30 15.64 15.77
N ALA A 28 3.35 14.96 16.40
CA ALA A 28 2.72 15.43 17.63
C ALA A 28 3.60 15.24 18.88
N ALA A 29 4.43 14.18 18.94
CA ALA A 29 5.14 13.78 20.14
C ALA A 29 6.63 14.14 20.15
N HIS A 30 7.28 14.23 18.99
CA HIS A 30 8.74 14.30 18.92
C HIS A 30 9.26 15.46 18.06
N GLY A 31 8.94 15.45 16.75
CA GLY A 31 9.48 16.41 15.82
C GLY A 31 8.84 16.27 14.44
N LYS A 32 9.42 16.87 13.41
CA LYS A 32 8.85 16.81 12.07
C LYS A 32 9.07 15.43 11.43
N ALA A 33 7.99 14.82 10.95
CA ALA A 33 8.06 13.65 10.09
C ALA A 33 7.40 13.92 8.74
N ALA A 34 7.79 13.14 7.73
CA ALA A 34 7.20 13.15 6.40
C ALA A 34 7.05 11.74 5.84
N MET A 35 6.20 11.61 4.84
CA MET A 35 6.04 10.35 4.11
C MET A 35 6.18 10.55 2.60
N ILE A 36 6.64 9.52 1.93
CA ILE A 36 6.69 9.42 0.48
C ILE A 36 5.83 8.23 0.07
N SER A 37 4.79 8.49 -0.72
CA SER A 37 4.02 7.41 -1.35
C SER A 37 4.70 7.03 -2.66
N ASN A 38 5.03 5.76 -2.82
CA ASN A 38 5.60 5.23 -4.05
C ASN A 38 4.68 4.19 -4.68
N ASP A 39 4.41 4.39 -5.95
CA ASP A 39 3.58 3.48 -6.73
C ASP A 39 3.95 3.61 -8.22
N LEU A 40 3.71 2.55 -9.01
CA LEU A 40 3.96 2.54 -10.44
C LEU A 40 2.95 3.39 -11.22
N GLY A 41 1.78 3.66 -10.64
CA GLY A 41 0.80 4.58 -11.23
C GLY A 41 1.31 6.03 -11.30
N GLY A 42 0.79 6.80 -12.26
CA GLY A 42 1.21 8.19 -12.44
C GLY A 42 0.71 9.15 -11.35
N LYS A 43 1.08 10.41 -11.45
CA LYS A 43 0.82 11.47 -10.45
C LYS A 43 -0.61 11.56 -9.95
N GLY A 44 -0.74 11.88 -8.69
CA GLY A 44 -2.02 12.02 -8.00
C GLY A 44 -2.49 10.72 -7.37
N LEU A 45 -1.56 9.94 -6.85
CA LEU A 45 -1.85 8.71 -6.11
C LEU A 45 -2.92 8.92 -5.04
N ALA A 46 -3.82 7.96 -4.92
CA ALA A 46 -4.87 7.99 -3.90
C ALA A 46 -4.28 8.15 -2.49
N ASP A 47 -3.20 7.43 -2.21
CA ASP A 47 -2.52 7.44 -0.92
C ASP A 47 -1.87 8.79 -0.61
N HIS A 48 -1.21 9.43 -1.57
CA HIS A 48 -0.66 10.77 -1.42
C HIS A 48 -1.77 11.82 -1.16
N ARG A 49 -2.84 11.77 -1.95
CA ARG A 49 -3.98 12.69 -1.78
C ARG A 49 -4.64 12.51 -0.41
N LEU A 50 -4.86 11.27 0.01
CA LEU A 50 -5.41 10.96 1.33
C LEU A 50 -4.50 11.49 2.45
N ALA A 51 -3.18 11.28 2.35
CA ALA A 51 -2.22 11.80 3.32
C ALA A 51 -2.29 13.34 3.44
N LYS A 52 -2.36 14.04 2.30
CA LYS A 52 -2.54 15.51 2.29
C LYS A 52 -3.84 15.95 2.91
N LEU A 53 -4.97 15.31 2.57
CA LEU A 53 -6.28 15.59 3.17
C LEU A 53 -6.26 15.41 4.70
N GLN A 54 -5.49 14.44 5.17
CA GLN A 54 -5.34 14.19 6.60
C GLN A 54 -4.25 15.03 7.29
N GLY A 55 -3.65 15.98 6.56
CA GLY A 55 -2.67 16.93 7.13
C GLY A 55 -1.26 16.38 7.31
N CYS A 56 -0.92 15.26 6.67
CA CYS A 56 0.44 14.73 6.68
C CYS A 56 1.36 15.56 5.78
N ASN A 57 2.62 15.70 6.19
CA ASN A 57 3.67 16.18 5.30
C ASN A 57 4.04 15.03 4.36
N ALA A 58 3.62 15.11 3.10
CA ALA A 58 3.70 14.00 2.16
C ALA A 58 4.18 14.46 0.79
N ALA A 59 4.93 13.58 0.12
CA ALA A 59 5.30 13.65 -1.29
C ALA A 59 4.90 12.36 -2.00
N GLU A 60 4.96 12.36 -3.32
CA GLU A 60 4.79 11.16 -4.14
C GLU A 60 5.96 10.98 -5.10
N ILE A 61 6.36 9.73 -5.30
CA ILE A 61 7.25 9.30 -6.38
C ILE A 61 6.44 8.31 -7.20
N THR A 62 6.32 8.56 -8.50
CA THR A 62 5.41 7.89 -9.41
C THR A 62 6.11 7.46 -10.68
N ASP A 63 5.45 6.61 -11.43
CA ASP A 63 5.91 6.10 -12.73
C ASP A 63 7.11 5.12 -12.62
N GLU A 64 7.74 5.00 -11.44
CA GLU A 64 8.86 4.10 -11.18
C GLU A 64 8.97 3.75 -9.70
N CYS A 65 9.44 2.53 -9.38
CA CYS A 65 9.75 2.17 -8.00
C CYS A 65 11.00 2.92 -7.51
N ILE A 66 10.99 3.34 -6.24
CA ILE A 66 12.17 3.94 -5.59
C ILE A 66 13.39 3.02 -5.60
N CYS A 67 13.20 1.74 -5.91
CA CYS A 67 14.27 0.77 -6.14
C CYS A 67 15.18 1.14 -7.31
N PHE A 68 14.69 1.92 -8.29
CA PHE A 68 15.37 2.22 -9.54
C PHE A 68 15.57 3.72 -9.79
N CYS A 69 14.94 4.60 -9.00
CA CYS A 69 15.04 6.06 -9.16
C CYS A 69 15.71 6.74 -7.95
N HIS A 70 16.91 6.30 -7.59
CA HIS A 70 17.64 6.76 -6.39
C HIS A 70 17.89 8.28 -6.39
N ASP A 71 18.16 8.89 -7.55
CA ASP A 71 18.32 10.34 -7.67
C ASP A 71 17.06 11.10 -7.27
N VAL A 72 15.88 10.62 -7.70
CA VAL A 72 14.59 11.23 -7.38
C VAL A 72 14.31 11.08 -5.88
N LEU A 73 14.50 9.88 -5.35
CA LEU A 73 14.34 9.58 -3.92
C LEU A 73 15.27 10.47 -3.08
N ARG A 74 16.56 10.51 -3.40
CA ARG A 74 17.53 11.34 -2.70
C ARG A 74 17.12 12.81 -2.70
N ASN A 75 16.79 13.37 -3.87
CA ASN A 75 16.39 14.78 -3.98
C ASN A 75 15.18 15.08 -3.10
N GLN A 76 14.19 14.18 -3.05
CA GLN A 76 13.01 14.34 -2.19
C GLN A 76 13.36 14.26 -0.69
N LEU A 77 14.27 13.35 -0.30
CA LEU A 77 14.76 13.24 1.07
C LEU A 77 15.52 14.50 1.49
N GLU A 78 16.40 15.02 0.63
CA GLU A 78 17.16 16.25 0.89
C GLU A 78 16.23 17.46 1.09
N LEU A 79 15.16 17.59 0.30
CA LEU A 79 14.15 18.63 0.50
C LEU A 79 13.48 18.54 1.86
N PHE A 80 13.05 17.36 2.28
CA PHE A 80 12.45 17.17 3.58
C PHE A 80 13.43 17.46 4.73
N PHE A 81 14.65 16.96 4.64
CA PHE A 81 15.67 17.19 5.67
C PHE A 81 16.14 18.66 5.74
N ALA A 82 16.12 19.38 4.60
CA ALA A 82 16.37 20.82 4.60
C ALA A 82 15.26 21.61 5.29
N ASP A 83 14.01 21.13 5.22
CA ASP A 83 12.86 21.72 5.96
C ASP A 83 12.81 21.29 7.45
N GLY A 84 13.81 20.57 7.92
CA GLY A 84 13.94 20.15 9.31
C GLY A 84 13.12 18.91 9.67
N VAL A 85 12.73 18.10 8.69
CA VAL A 85 12.18 16.76 8.92
C VAL A 85 13.27 15.88 9.52
N GLU A 86 12.92 15.07 10.50
CA GLU A 86 13.84 14.17 11.21
C GLU A 86 13.66 12.70 10.83
N LEU A 87 12.42 12.33 10.49
CA LEU A 87 12.03 10.99 10.07
C LEU A 87 11.25 11.06 8.76
N VAL A 88 11.74 10.41 7.72
CA VAL A 88 11.00 10.20 6.47
C VAL A 88 10.70 8.72 6.34
N VAL A 89 9.44 8.38 6.05
CA VAL A 89 9.01 7.02 5.76
C VAL A 89 8.53 6.93 4.33
N SER A 90 8.91 5.89 3.60
CA SER A 90 8.44 5.61 2.24
C SER A 90 7.89 4.20 2.16
N ASP A 91 6.92 3.97 1.33
CA ASP A 91 6.55 2.61 0.93
C ASP A 91 7.17 2.24 -0.42
N ILE A 92 6.95 0.99 -0.76
CA ILE A 92 7.18 0.41 -2.09
C ILE A 92 5.88 -0.29 -2.53
N PRO A 93 5.71 -0.57 -3.83
CA PRO A 93 4.59 -1.38 -4.32
C PRO A 93 4.44 -2.67 -3.51
N GLY A 94 3.19 -3.06 -3.24
CA GLY A 94 2.89 -4.11 -2.25
C GLY A 94 3.28 -5.54 -2.64
N PHE A 95 3.68 -5.76 -3.86
CA PHE A 95 4.24 -7.00 -4.38
C PHE A 95 5.78 -6.97 -4.51
N GLY A 96 6.41 -5.81 -4.27
CA GLY A 96 7.85 -5.64 -4.42
C GLY A 96 8.64 -6.54 -3.48
N VAL A 97 9.65 -7.20 -4.02
CA VAL A 97 10.68 -7.99 -3.32
C VAL A 97 12.04 -7.46 -3.76
N GLY A 98 13.06 -7.56 -2.92
CA GLY A 98 14.40 -7.05 -3.21
C GLY A 98 14.62 -5.59 -2.78
N ALA A 99 13.69 -4.99 -2.04
CA ALA A 99 13.80 -3.58 -1.67
C ALA A 99 14.93 -3.30 -0.66
N LEU A 100 15.30 -4.23 0.19
CA LEU A 100 16.47 -4.08 1.05
C LEU A 100 17.74 -3.92 0.20
N GLU A 101 17.90 -4.76 -0.83
CA GLU A 101 19.06 -4.72 -1.74
C GLU A 101 19.00 -3.47 -2.64
N HIS A 102 17.88 -3.27 -3.32
CA HIS A 102 17.78 -2.21 -4.33
C HIS A 102 17.65 -0.81 -3.72
N VAL A 103 16.96 -0.63 -2.61
CA VAL A 103 16.81 0.70 -2.00
C VAL A 103 17.93 0.95 -0.99
N TYR A 104 18.12 0.08 0.02
CA TYR A 104 19.05 0.38 1.11
C TYR A 104 20.50 0.24 0.66
N HIS A 105 20.89 -0.92 0.12
CA HIS A 105 22.25 -1.13 -0.38
C HIS A 105 22.54 -0.22 -1.58
N GLY A 106 21.59 -0.05 -2.50
CA GLY A 106 21.73 0.84 -3.65
C GLY A 106 21.95 2.29 -3.23
N MET A 107 21.14 2.82 -2.34
CA MET A 107 21.26 4.19 -1.84
C MET A 107 22.55 4.40 -1.00
N GLU A 108 22.97 3.43 -0.19
CA GLU A 108 24.23 3.53 0.56
C GLU A 108 25.44 3.48 -0.38
N HIS A 109 25.36 2.71 -1.46
CA HIS A 109 26.40 2.68 -2.50
C HIS A 109 26.46 4.01 -3.26
N ASP A 110 25.33 4.52 -3.71
CA ASP A 110 25.28 5.73 -4.57
C ASP A 110 25.50 7.01 -3.76
N TYR A 111 25.06 7.05 -2.49
CA TYR A 111 25.09 8.22 -1.62
C TYR A 111 25.55 7.89 -0.20
N PRO A 112 26.79 7.42 -0.01
CA PRO A 112 27.26 6.96 1.29
C PRO A 112 27.14 8.04 2.37
N ALA A 113 26.59 7.65 3.51
CA ALA A 113 26.42 8.50 4.70
C ALA A 113 25.57 9.78 4.49
N ALA A 114 24.73 9.85 3.46
CA ALA A 114 23.84 11.02 3.24
C ALA A 114 22.78 11.14 4.34
N PHE A 115 22.28 10.01 4.85
CA PHE A 115 21.31 9.88 5.94
C PHE A 115 21.46 8.52 6.62
N GLU A 116 20.78 8.32 7.76
CA GLU A 116 20.78 7.05 8.45
C GLU A 116 19.55 6.21 8.04
N PHE A 117 19.80 4.96 7.65
CA PHE A 117 18.71 4.00 7.41
C PHE A 117 18.18 3.48 8.74
N ALA A 118 16.86 3.59 8.93
CA ALA A 118 16.14 2.89 9.98
C ALA A 118 16.04 1.40 9.64
N PRO A 119 15.72 0.52 10.61
CA PRO A 119 15.48 -0.89 10.31
C PRO A 119 14.52 -1.08 9.14
N PHE A 120 14.89 -1.95 8.19
CA PHE A 120 14.03 -2.29 7.06
C PHE A 120 12.76 -2.95 7.57
N THR A 121 11.62 -2.34 7.33
CA THR A 121 10.39 -2.67 8.01
C THR A 121 9.40 -3.34 7.06
N VAL A 122 8.97 -4.56 7.40
CA VAL A 122 7.96 -5.29 6.63
C VAL A 122 6.68 -5.42 7.43
N LEU A 123 5.59 -4.90 6.87
CA LEU A 123 4.27 -5.01 7.48
C LEU A 123 3.56 -6.28 7.05
N THR A 124 2.90 -6.91 8.01
CA THR A 124 2.03 -8.05 7.79
C THR A 124 0.70 -7.89 8.53
N GLU A 125 -0.25 -8.78 8.28
CA GLU A 125 -1.58 -8.75 8.88
C GLU A 125 -1.94 -10.08 9.57
N PRO A 126 -2.98 -10.12 10.41
CA PRO A 126 -3.49 -11.36 10.99
C PRO A 126 -3.79 -12.42 9.91
N GLY A 127 -3.38 -13.64 10.18
CA GLY A 127 -3.55 -14.76 9.25
C GLY A 127 -2.35 -15.05 8.35
N THR A 128 -1.37 -14.15 8.25
CA THR A 128 -0.15 -14.39 7.45
C THR A 128 0.58 -15.66 7.88
N VAL A 129 0.66 -15.92 9.18
CA VAL A 129 1.30 -17.13 9.71
C VAL A 129 0.59 -18.39 9.23
N GLN A 130 -0.74 -18.38 9.14
CA GLN A 130 -1.53 -19.52 8.64
C GLN A 130 -1.27 -19.77 7.16
N ILE A 131 -1.17 -18.71 6.35
CA ILE A 131 -0.82 -18.82 4.93
C ILE A 131 0.55 -19.48 4.78
N LEU A 132 1.56 -18.96 5.45
CA LEU A 132 2.93 -19.48 5.39
C LEU A 132 3.06 -20.92 5.93
N SER A 133 2.28 -21.28 6.96
CA SER A 133 2.33 -22.60 7.60
C SER A 133 1.49 -23.65 6.90
N SER A 134 0.58 -23.27 6.00
CA SER A 134 -0.37 -24.19 5.39
C SER A 134 0.24 -25.16 4.39
N GLY A 135 1.50 -24.96 4.01
CA GLY A 135 2.19 -25.77 3.00
C GLY A 135 1.49 -25.74 1.63
N ARG A 136 0.59 -24.79 1.41
CA ARG A 136 0.00 -24.55 0.11
C ARG A 136 1.09 -24.01 -0.82
N GLU A 137 1.17 -24.58 -1.98
CA GLU A 137 1.75 -23.94 -3.16
C GLU A 137 0.81 -22.79 -3.56
N ASP A 138 0.81 -21.76 -2.73
CA ASP A 138 0.03 -20.53 -2.94
C ASP A 138 1.03 -19.50 -3.44
N ASP A 139 0.82 -19.03 -4.65
CA ASP A 139 1.71 -18.05 -5.28
C ASP A 139 1.96 -16.84 -4.39
N MET A 140 0.93 -16.39 -3.67
CA MET A 140 1.07 -15.27 -2.73
C MET A 140 1.97 -15.59 -1.53
N ALA A 141 2.06 -16.85 -1.09
CA ALA A 141 2.91 -17.26 0.01
C ALA A 141 4.40 -17.06 -0.30
N SER A 142 4.82 -17.30 -1.54
CA SER A 142 6.21 -17.10 -1.98
C SER A 142 6.63 -15.64 -1.88
N ILE A 143 5.77 -14.70 -2.31
CA ILE A 143 6.02 -13.26 -2.20
C ILE A 143 6.07 -12.84 -0.72
N LEU A 144 5.09 -13.27 0.09
CA LEU A 144 5.04 -12.98 1.53
C LEU A 144 6.29 -13.47 2.26
N GLN A 145 6.72 -14.69 1.96
CA GLN A 145 7.91 -15.28 2.55
C GLN A 145 9.16 -14.48 2.19
N ALA A 146 9.34 -14.15 0.90
CA ALA A 146 10.48 -13.37 0.43
C ALA A 146 10.52 -11.99 1.09
N GLN A 147 9.39 -11.26 1.14
CA GLN A 147 9.32 -9.96 1.81
C GLN A 147 9.71 -10.04 3.29
N LEU A 148 9.20 -11.04 4.03
CA LEU A 148 9.49 -11.17 5.46
C LEU A 148 10.95 -11.58 5.72
N GLN A 149 11.61 -12.25 4.79
CA GLN A 149 13.04 -12.55 4.88
C GLN A 149 13.94 -11.33 4.72
N GLU A 150 13.47 -10.26 4.09
CA GLU A 150 14.22 -9.00 3.99
C GLU A 150 14.18 -8.17 5.28
N ALA A 151 13.26 -8.46 6.20
CA ALA A 151 12.96 -7.58 7.33
C ALA A 151 14.07 -7.53 8.39
N ASP A 152 14.42 -6.33 8.85
CA ASP A 152 15.01 -6.12 10.18
C ASP A 152 13.93 -6.05 11.26
N LEU A 153 12.75 -5.51 10.88
CA LEU A 153 11.61 -5.33 11.76
C LEU A 153 10.32 -5.81 11.05
N ILE A 154 9.71 -6.84 11.59
CA ILE A 154 8.39 -7.31 11.16
C ILE A 154 7.32 -6.64 12.03
N VAL A 155 6.35 -6.02 11.38
CA VAL A 155 5.26 -5.30 12.05
C VAL A 155 3.95 -6.01 11.76
N LEU A 156 3.43 -6.75 12.73
CA LEU A 156 2.05 -7.28 12.69
C LEU A 156 1.08 -6.12 12.92
N ASN A 157 0.47 -5.64 11.85
CA ASN A 157 -0.53 -4.57 11.90
C ASN A 157 -1.94 -5.16 12.10
N LYS A 158 -2.93 -4.29 12.32
CA LYS A 158 -4.33 -4.66 12.55
C LYS A 158 -4.54 -5.54 13.80
N CYS A 159 -3.70 -5.38 14.81
CA CYS A 159 -3.82 -6.15 16.07
C CYS A 159 -5.14 -5.89 16.81
N ASP A 160 -5.83 -4.80 16.49
CA ASP A 160 -7.19 -4.52 17.00
C ASP A 160 -8.26 -5.52 16.53
N LEU A 161 -7.96 -6.36 15.54
CA LEU A 161 -8.81 -7.45 15.08
C LEU A 161 -8.59 -8.77 15.85
N LEU A 162 -7.56 -8.83 16.71
CA LEU A 162 -7.16 -10.02 17.44
C LEU A 162 -7.45 -9.86 18.94
N SER A 163 -7.75 -10.97 19.60
CA SER A 163 -7.62 -11.03 21.05
C SER A 163 -6.13 -11.00 21.45
N GLU A 164 -5.84 -10.66 22.71
CA GLU A 164 -4.45 -10.63 23.20
C GLU A 164 -3.75 -12.01 23.08
N ASP A 165 -4.48 -13.11 23.27
CA ASP A 165 -3.92 -14.46 23.14
C ASP A 165 -3.58 -14.79 21.67
N GLU A 166 -4.41 -14.39 20.72
CA GLU A 166 -4.17 -14.56 19.29
C GLU A 166 -3.00 -13.72 18.84
N LYS A 167 -2.98 -12.44 19.21
CA LYS A 167 -1.86 -11.53 18.92
C LYS A 167 -0.53 -12.08 19.44
N ASN A 168 -0.48 -12.48 20.72
CA ASN A 168 0.73 -13.04 21.30
C ASN A 168 1.17 -14.36 20.66
N ARG A 169 0.23 -15.15 20.15
CA ARG A 169 0.54 -16.37 19.40
C ARG A 169 1.15 -16.03 18.03
N GLU A 170 0.53 -15.13 17.26
CA GLU A 170 1.04 -14.73 15.94
C GLU A 170 2.42 -14.07 16.04
N LEU A 171 2.62 -13.17 17.00
CA LEU A 171 3.93 -12.54 17.23
C LEU A 171 5.03 -13.55 17.51
N ARG A 172 4.75 -14.57 18.37
CA ARG A 172 5.72 -15.65 18.65
C ARG A 172 6.00 -16.47 17.40
N MET A 173 4.96 -16.87 16.65
CA MET A 173 5.14 -17.69 15.46
C MET A 173 5.94 -16.93 14.38
N LEU A 174 5.69 -15.64 14.17
CA LEU A 174 6.52 -14.81 13.29
C LEU A 174 7.97 -14.76 13.77
N GLY A 175 8.22 -14.56 15.06
CA GLY A 175 9.58 -14.56 15.62
C GLY A 175 10.29 -15.91 15.49
N ASP A 176 9.56 -17.02 15.62
CA ASP A 176 10.12 -18.37 15.43
C ASP A 176 10.43 -18.65 13.94
N MET A 177 9.60 -18.15 13.02
CA MET A 177 9.80 -18.32 11.57
C MET A 177 10.92 -17.40 11.02
N PHE A 178 11.06 -16.20 11.56
CA PHE A 178 12.01 -15.19 11.10
C PHE A 178 12.91 -14.69 12.24
N PRO A 179 13.79 -15.55 12.79
CA PRO A 179 14.58 -15.24 13.99
C PRO A 179 15.67 -14.15 13.79
N HIS A 180 15.88 -13.72 12.56
CA HIS A 180 16.78 -12.62 12.21
C HIS A 180 16.14 -11.25 12.40
N ALA A 181 14.80 -11.17 12.42
CA ALA A 181 14.05 -9.94 12.54
C ALA A 181 13.44 -9.75 13.93
N GLU A 182 13.35 -8.50 14.38
CA GLU A 182 12.50 -8.18 15.53
C GLU A 182 11.02 -8.17 15.10
N VAL A 183 10.13 -8.57 16.01
CA VAL A 183 8.67 -8.61 15.72
C VAL A 183 7.91 -7.77 16.73
N ILE A 184 7.08 -6.84 16.24
CA ILE A 184 6.17 -6.04 17.07
C ILE A 184 4.74 -6.08 16.53
N GLY A 185 3.78 -5.79 17.41
CA GLY A 185 2.37 -5.68 17.02
C GLY A 185 1.86 -4.25 17.14
N ILE A 186 1.14 -3.80 16.13
CA ILE A 186 0.52 -2.47 16.12
C ILE A 186 -0.94 -2.51 15.65
N SER A 187 -1.64 -1.42 15.84
CA SER A 187 -2.84 -1.07 15.08
C SER A 187 -2.71 0.35 14.56
N ALA A 188 -2.53 0.50 13.26
CA ALA A 188 -2.52 1.82 12.63
C ALA A 188 -3.85 2.56 12.80
N ARG A 189 -4.96 1.82 13.00
CA ARG A 189 -6.30 2.35 13.19
C ARG A 189 -6.50 2.96 14.58
N THR A 190 -6.06 2.27 15.63
CA THR A 190 -6.24 2.72 17.02
C THR A 190 -5.07 3.55 17.54
N GLY A 191 -3.90 3.44 16.91
CA GLY A 191 -2.65 4.04 17.35
C GLY A 191 -1.84 3.16 18.31
N ASP A 192 -2.35 1.99 18.69
CA ASP A 192 -1.64 1.07 19.58
C ASP A 192 -0.32 0.60 18.93
N GLY A 193 0.76 0.60 19.73
CA GLY A 193 2.09 0.19 19.29
C GLY A 193 2.86 1.21 18.45
N LEU A 194 2.29 2.37 18.09
CA LEU A 194 2.99 3.41 17.32
C LEU A 194 4.17 4.03 18.07
N GLU A 195 4.10 4.13 19.38
CA GLU A 195 5.22 4.58 20.21
C GLU A 195 6.42 3.64 20.06
N GLU A 196 6.19 2.35 20.17
CA GLU A 196 7.23 1.33 20.02
C GLU A 196 7.81 1.34 18.59
N LEU A 197 6.94 1.38 17.58
CA LEU A 197 7.37 1.49 16.18
C LEU A 197 8.24 2.74 15.97
N SER A 198 7.78 3.90 16.44
CA SER A 198 8.52 5.16 16.35
C SER A 198 9.91 5.04 16.99
N ARG A 199 9.99 4.48 18.18
CA ARG A 199 11.25 4.26 18.90
C ARG A 199 12.18 3.32 18.14
N LYS A 200 11.66 2.18 17.63
CA LYS A 200 12.46 1.23 16.83
C LYS A 200 13.05 1.87 15.58
N LEU A 201 12.28 2.69 14.87
CA LEU A 201 12.76 3.37 13.67
C LEU A 201 13.79 4.46 13.97
N THR A 202 13.63 5.20 15.07
CA THR A 202 14.51 6.33 15.38
C THR A 202 15.80 5.93 16.10
N GLU A 203 15.74 4.94 17.00
CA GLU A 203 16.91 4.44 17.75
C GLU A 203 17.63 3.30 17.03
N GLY A 204 16.88 2.48 16.28
CA GLY A 204 17.40 1.35 15.50
C GLY A 204 18.18 1.79 14.26
N LYS A 205 18.93 0.84 13.71
CA LYS A 205 19.63 0.98 12.42
C LYS A 205 19.34 -0.25 11.58
N ALA A 206 19.34 -0.07 10.26
CA ALA A 206 19.31 -1.20 9.34
C ALA A 206 20.52 -2.11 9.58
N SER A 207 20.29 -3.40 9.57
CA SER A 207 21.37 -4.39 9.69
C SER A 207 22.21 -4.46 8.42
N MET A 208 21.65 -4.03 7.30
CA MET A 208 22.27 -4.14 5.96
C MET A 208 22.66 -5.58 5.64
N HIS A 209 21.88 -6.55 6.11
CA HIS A 209 22.10 -7.96 5.82
C HIS A 209 21.77 -8.28 4.35
N HIS A 210 22.28 -9.38 3.87
CA HIS A 210 21.89 -9.95 2.57
C HIS A 210 20.95 -11.12 2.84
N PRO A 211 19.66 -11.00 2.53
CA PRO A 211 18.71 -12.09 2.74
C PRO A 211 19.03 -13.25 1.80
N ASP A 212 18.84 -14.47 2.31
CA ASP A 212 18.99 -15.70 1.51
C ASP A 212 17.71 -15.93 0.69
N ILE A 213 17.56 -15.12 -0.36
CA ILE A 213 16.41 -15.15 -1.28
C ILE A 213 16.96 -15.43 -2.68
N ASP A 214 16.43 -16.48 -3.30
CA ASP A 214 16.65 -16.72 -4.72
C ASP A 214 15.61 -15.91 -5.52
N TYR A 215 15.98 -14.73 -5.98
CA TYR A 215 15.11 -13.88 -6.79
C TYR A 215 14.82 -14.46 -8.18
N GLU A 216 15.57 -15.47 -8.64
CA GLU A 216 15.33 -16.22 -9.88
C GLU A 216 14.49 -17.49 -9.63
N ASP A 217 14.05 -17.72 -8.39
CA ASP A 217 13.17 -18.84 -8.06
C ASP A 217 11.91 -18.80 -8.92
N LYS A 218 11.61 -19.94 -9.56
CA LYS A 218 10.53 -20.01 -10.55
C LYS A 218 9.14 -19.79 -9.96
N ASP A 219 8.94 -20.19 -8.71
CA ASP A 219 7.64 -20.05 -8.06
C ASP A 219 7.44 -18.58 -7.66
N LEU A 220 8.49 -17.89 -7.19
CA LEU A 220 8.46 -16.46 -6.92
C LEU A 220 8.24 -15.64 -8.19
N GLN A 221 8.97 -15.95 -9.27
CA GLN A 221 8.82 -15.26 -10.55
C GLN A 221 7.43 -15.51 -11.16
N HIS A 222 6.92 -16.74 -11.06
CA HIS A 222 5.56 -17.06 -11.49
C HIS A 222 4.52 -16.28 -10.69
N ALA A 223 4.64 -16.27 -9.37
CA ALA A 223 3.74 -15.54 -8.48
C ALA A 223 3.69 -14.04 -8.81
N MET A 224 4.83 -13.42 -9.03
CA MET A 224 4.91 -12.01 -9.45
C MET A 224 4.31 -11.80 -10.83
N GLY A 225 4.61 -12.69 -11.78
CA GLY A 225 4.15 -12.62 -13.15
C GLY A 225 2.65 -12.80 -13.35
N MET A 226 1.96 -13.40 -12.37
CA MET A 226 0.50 -13.53 -12.41
C MET A 226 -0.24 -12.24 -12.05
N LEU A 227 0.43 -11.27 -11.44
CA LEU A 227 -0.19 -10.04 -10.97
C LEU A 227 -0.26 -8.99 -12.08
N SER A 228 -1.40 -8.30 -12.13
CA SER A 228 -1.57 -7.07 -12.90
C SER A 228 -1.96 -5.93 -11.99
N GLU A 229 -1.37 -4.77 -12.24
CA GLU A 229 -1.71 -3.54 -11.56
C GLU A 229 -2.55 -2.67 -12.47
N TYR A 230 -3.63 -2.12 -11.92
CA TYR A 230 -4.57 -1.26 -12.63
C TYR A 230 -4.77 0.06 -11.91
N TYR A 231 -4.69 1.12 -12.67
CA TYR A 231 -4.91 2.48 -12.21
C TYR A 231 -5.81 3.23 -13.17
N ILE A 232 -6.84 3.91 -12.65
CA ILE A 232 -7.69 4.79 -13.44
C ILE A 232 -8.11 6.03 -12.64
N GLN A 233 -8.10 7.17 -13.32
CA GLN A 233 -8.70 8.42 -12.84
C GLN A 233 -9.76 8.91 -13.81
N TYR A 234 -10.92 9.24 -13.26
CA TYR A 234 -12.04 9.77 -14.05
C TYR A 234 -12.91 10.71 -13.22
N HIS A 235 -13.65 11.58 -13.90
CA HIS A 235 -14.79 12.27 -13.32
C HIS A 235 -16.08 11.50 -13.60
N ALA A 236 -16.93 11.48 -12.60
CA ALA A 236 -18.31 10.98 -12.67
C ALA A 236 -19.26 12.11 -12.29
N GLN A 237 -20.05 12.58 -13.24
CA GLN A 237 -20.86 13.78 -13.12
C GLN A 237 -22.32 13.49 -13.48
N VAL A 238 -23.29 14.06 -12.75
CA VAL A 238 -24.71 14.01 -13.11
C VAL A 238 -25.14 15.18 -13.96
N CYS A 239 -26.15 14.95 -14.80
CA CYS A 239 -26.73 16.01 -15.63
C CYS A 239 -27.78 16.86 -14.91
N CYS A 240 -28.47 16.34 -13.89
CA CYS A 240 -29.67 17.00 -13.34
C CYS A 240 -29.85 16.90 -11.83
N ASP A 241 -29.61 15.74 -11.22
CA ASP A 241 -29.91 15.49 -9.81
C ASP A 241 -28.62 15.14 -9.06
N ASP A 242 -28.60 15.31 -7.75
CA ASP A 242 -27.52 14.81 -6.91
C ASP A 242 -27.62 13.28 -6.71
N PHE A 243 -26.53 12.68 -6.25
CA PHE A 243 -26.44 11.25 -5.96
C PHE A 243 -25.63 10.96 -4.70
N ASP A 244 -25.84 9.79 -4.11
CA ASP A 244 -25.03 9.31 -2.99
C ASP A 244 -23.69 8.78 -3.51
N GLY A 245 -22.63 9.56 -3.32
CA GLY A 245 -21.27 9.21 -3.75
C GLY A 245 -20.71 7.98 -3.00
N THR A 246 -21.09 7.78 -1.73
CA THR A 246 -20.69 6.58 -0.99
C THR A 246 -21.32 5.33 -1.55
N ALA A 247 -22.64 5.37 -1.81
CA ALA A 247 -23.37 4.25 -2.41
C ALA A 247 -22.86 3.93 -3.83
N TYR A 248 -22.45 4.94 -4.59
CA TYR A 248 -21.81 4.76 -5.90
C TYR A 248 -20.48 3.98 -5.76
N LEU A 249 -19.57 4.39 -4.87
CA LEU A 249 -18.30 3.70 -4.65
C LEU A 249 -18.49 2.27 -4.13
N GLU A 250 -19.43 2.06 -3.22
CA GLU A 250 -19.77 0.73 -2.69
C GLU A 250 -20.31 -0.19 -3.80
N ALA A 251 -21.21 0.33 -4.64
CA ALA A 251 -21.76 -0.41 -5.79
C ALA A 251 -20.66 -0.74 -6.82
N LEU A 252 -19.73 0.18 -7.06
CA LEU A 252 -18.59 -0.05 -7.97
C LEU A 252 -17.67 -1.15 -7.43
N ALA A 253 -17.30 -1.07 -6.15
CA ALA A 253 -16.48 -2.11 -5.52
C ALA A 253 -17.16 -3.49 -5.58
N ALA A 254 -18.49 -3.53 -5.36
CA ALA A 254 -19.26 -4.78 -5.42
C ALA A 254 -19.31 -5.37 -6.84
N GLU A 255 -19.50 -4.54 -7.86
CA GLU A 255 -19.53 -4.97 -9.26
C GLU A 255 -18.16 -5.51 -9.69
N ILE A 256 -17.06 -4.83 -9.31
CA ILE A 256 -15.70 -5.30 -9.55
C ILE A 256 -15.44 -6.62 -8.84
N GLN A 257 -15.78 -6.71 -7.54
CA GLN A 257 -15.63 -7.94 -6.76
C GLN A 257 -16.36 -9.12 -7.42
N GLN A 258 -17.59 -8.89 -7.88
CA GLN A 258 -18.37 -9.92 -8.57
C GLN A 258 -17.74 -10.35 -9.89
N SER A 259 -17.22 -9.41 -10.69
CA SER A 259 -16.58 -9.69 -11.97
C SER A 259 -15.30 -10.51 -11.79
N ILE A 260 -14.45 -10.14 -10.85
CA ILE A 260 -13.22 -10.85 -10.51
C ILE A 260 -13.53 -12.29 -10.05
N ARG A 261 -14.51 -12.46 -9.15
CA ARG A 261 -14.95 -13.80 -8.70
C ARG A 261 -15.51 -14.64 -9.84
N ALA A 262 -16.29 -14.04 -10.73
CA ALA A 262 -16.86 -14.76 -11.88
C ALA A 262 -15.78 -15.21 -12.87
N GLY A 263 -14.69 -14.45 -12.99
CA GLY A 263 -13.50 -14.82 -13.75
C GLY A 263 -12.64 -15.91 -13.09
N GLY A 264 -12.88 -16.21 -11.82
CA GLY A 264 -12.08 -17.16 -11.04
C GLY A 264 -10.72 -16.59 -10.59
N TYR A 265 -10.60 -15.26 -10.57
CA TYR A 265 -9.38 -14.55 -10.22
C TYR A 265 -9.36 -14.10 -8.75
N GLU A 266 -8.18 -13.83 -8.25
CA GLU A 266 -7.98 -13.22 -6.94
C GLU A 266 -7.72 -11.72 -7.05
N ILE A 267 -8.24 -10.96 -6.09
CA ILE A 267 -8.00 -9.52 -5.95
C ILE A 267 -7.39 -9.28 -4.57
N PRO A 268 -6.07 -9.21 -4.46
CA PRO A 268 -5.41 -8.91 -3.19
C PRO A 268 -5.83 -7.55 -2.62
N HIS A 269 -6.15 -6.59 -3.51
CA HIS A 269 -6.42 -5.25 -3.09
C HIS A 269 -7.15 -4.42 -4.15
N LEU A 270 -8.19 -3.69 -3.73
CA LEU A 270 -8.84 -2.61 -4.49
C LEU A 270 -9.00 -1.39 -3.59
N LYS A 271 -8.56 -0.22 -4.04
CA LYS A 271 -8.80 1.08 -3.40
C LYS A 271 -9.63 1.97 -4.32
N LEU A 272 -10.70 2.51 -3.78
CA LEU A 272 -11.50 3.57 -4.39
C LEU A 272 -11.42 4.81 -3.51
N LEU A 273 -10.94 5.90 -4.05
CA LEU A 273 -10.95 7.21 -3.41
C LEU A 273 -11.64 8.20 -4.35
N ALA A 274 -12.64 8.89 -3.86
CA ALA A 274 -13.31 9.93 -4.63
C ALA A 274 -13.48 11.19 -3.77
N TRP A 275 -13.48 12.35 -4.41
CA TRP A 275 -13.72 13.64 -3.75
C TRP A 275 -14.59 14.52 -4.61
N SER A 276 -15.40 15.32 -3.93
CA SER A 276 -16.25 16.35 -4.53
C SER A 276 -15.47 17.67 -4.73
N PRO A 277 -15.96 18.58 -5.56
CA PRO A 277 -15.38 19.92 -5.72
C PRO A 277 -15.33 20.73 -4.42
N GLU A 278 -16.22 20.45 -3.48
CA GLU A 278 -16.31 21.08 -2.16
C GLU A 278 -15.25 20.56 -1.17
N GLY A 279 -14.50 19.52 -1.54
CA GLY A 279 -13.44 18.95 -0.72
C GLY A 279 -13.90 17.83 0.22
N ASP A 280 -15.17 17.41 0.15
CA ASP A 280 -15.65 16.20 0.80
C ASP A 280 -15.16 14.96 0.05
N TYR A 281 -14.95 13.82 0.73
CA TYR A 281 -14.42 12.62 0.10
C TYR A 281 -15.06 11.34 0.61
N GLY A 282 -15.00 10.30 -0.21
CA GLY A 282 -15.36 8.94 0.13
C GLY A 282 -14.20 7.99 -0.13
N LYS A 283 -14.03 6.98 0.72
CA LYS A 283 -13.01 5.95 0.56
C LYS A 283 -13.59 4.57 0.81
N VAL A 284 -13.36 3.69 -0.15
CA VAL A 284 -13.78 2.29 -0.11
C VAL A 284 -12.59 1.40 -0.43
N ASP A 285 -12.40 0.36 0.37
CA ASP A 285 -11.33 -0.62 0.21
C ASP A 285 -11.92 -2.03 0.11
N LEU A 286 -11.29 -2.90 -0.67
CA LEU A 286 -11.56 -4.33 -0.73
C LEU A 286 -10.23 -5.08 -0.63
N LEU A 287 -10.08 -5.94 0.37
CA LEU A 287 -8.85 -6.66 0.69
C LEU A 287 -8.99 -8.17 0.45
N GLY A 288 -9.47 -8.54 -0.72
CA GLY A 288 -9.68 -9.93 -1.10
C GLY A 288 -11.04 -10.16 -1.72
N ALA A 289 -11.11 -11.04 -2.71
CA ALA A 289 -12.37 -11.34 -3.40
C ALA A 289 -13.46 -11.84 -2.45
N ASP A 290 -13.09 -12.54 -1.37
CA ASP A 290 -14.02 -13.09 -0.37
C ASP A 290 -14.19 -12.23 0.89
N ARG A 291 -13.52 -11.06 0.94
CA ARG A 291 -13.64 -10.13 2.06
C ARG A 291 -14.84 -9.19 1.88
N ALA A 292 -15.33 -8.67 3.00
CA ALA A 292 -16.33 -7.61 2.96
C ALA A 292 -15.72 -6.31 2.43
N ILE A 293 -16.52 -5.53 1.70
CA ILE A 293 -16.16 -4.18 1.27
C ILE A 293 -16.10 -3.30 2.51
N GLU A 294 -14.99 -2.60 2.71
CA GLU A 294 -14.78 -1.69 3.83
C GLU A 294 -14.97 -0.24 3.35
N ILE A 295 -15.90 0.47 3.99
CA ILE A 295 -16.12 1.90 3.75
C ILE A 295 -15.37 2.65 4.85
N SER A 296 -14.16 3.11 4.53
CA SER A 296 -13.27 3.80 5.47
C SER A 296 -13.68 5.26 5.71
N HIS A 297 -14.31 5.89 4.72
CA HIS A 297 -14.85 7.25 4.83
C HIS A 297 -16.08 7.42 3.94
N ARG A 298 -17.09 8.14 4.46
CA ARG A 298 -18.35 8.39 3.75
C ARG A 298 -18.46 9.85 3.36
N PHE A 299 -19.05 10.13 2.21
CA PHE A 299 -19.47 11.49 1.90
C PHE A 299 -20.51 11.98 2.92
N SER A 300 -20.35 13.21 3.35
CA SER A 300 -21.27 13.86 4.30
C SER A 300 -22.50 14.49 3.63
N GLN A 301 -22.41 14.72 2.31
CA GLN A 301 -23.43 15.34 1.49
C GLN A 301 -23.60 14.58 0.17
N PRO A 302 -24.79 14.66 -0.49
CA PRO A 302 -24.95 14.21 -1.85
C PRO A 302 -24.00 14.92 -2.83
N CYS A 303 -23.63 14.25 -3.89
CA CYS A 303 -22.62 14.69 -4.85
C CYS A 303 -23.26 15.00 -6.21
N VAL A 304 -22.70 15.96 -6.93
CA VAL A 304 -23.05 16.26 -8.33
C VAL A 304 -21.91 15.94 -9.29
N ASP A 305 -20.69 15.94 -8.79
CA ASP A 305 -19.45 15.64 -9.51
C ASP A 305 -18.47 14.97 -8.54
N LEU A 306 -17.80 13.92 -9.00
CA LEU A 306 -16.75 13.22 -8.26
C LEU A 306 -15.53 13.04 -9.14
N ALA A 307 -14.38 13.43 -8.62
CA ALA A 307 -13.11 12.98 -9.13
C ALA A 307 -12.77 11.64 -8.45
N VAL A 308 -12.74 10.57 -9.22
CA VAL A 308 -12.53 9.20 -8.73
C VAL A 308 -11.13 8.72 -9.12
N THR A 309 -10.43 8.14 -8.15
CA THR A 309 -9.21 7.34 -8.37
C THR A 309 -9.48 5.91 -7.92
N LEU A 310 -9.23 4.98 -8.82
CA LEU A 310 -9.24 3.55 -8.54
C LEU A 310 -7.84 3.01 -8.75
N ASN A 311 -7.37 2.25 -7.79
CA ASN A 311 -6.14 1.47 -7.86
C ASN A 311 -6.45 0.05 -7.39
N THR A 312 -6.03 -0.95 -8.17
CA THR A 312 -6.21 -2.36 -7.83
C THR A 312 -5.09 -3.22 -8.38
N THR A 313 -4.76 -4.26 -7.64
CA THR A 313 -3.91 -5.35 -8.10
C THR A 313 -4.75 -6.62 -8.12
N ALA A 314 -4.66 -7.39 -9.19
CA ALA A 314 -5.37 -8.67 -9.32
C ALA A 314 -4.49 -9.74 -9.98
N ALA A 315 -4.70 -10.99 -9.61
CA ALA A 315 -4.03 -12.13 -10.23
C ALA A 315 -4.80 -12.55 -11.49
N CYS A 316 -4.73 -11.71 -12.53
CA CYS A 316 -5.34 -11.99 -13.83
C CYS A 316 -4.60 -11.23 -14.96
N PRO A 317 -4.76 -11.65 -16.22
CA PRO A 317 -4.16 -10.96 -17.36
C PRO A 317 -4.59 -9.47 -17.44
N PRO A 318 -3.68 -8.55 -17.83
CA PRO A 318 -3.95 -7.11 -17.86
C PRO A 318 -5.17 -6.75 -18.71
N GLU A 319 -5.33 -7.38 -19.86
CA GLU A 319 -6.43 -7.13 -20.80
C GLU A 319 -7.80 -7.50 -20.20
N GLU A 320 -7.84 -8.61 -19.47
CA GLU A 320 -9.06 -9.05 -18.79
C GLU A 320 -9.39 -8.16 -17.59
N LEU A 321 -8.39 -7.74 -16.83
CA LEU A 321 -8.56 -6.79 -15.74
C LEU A 321 -9.11 -5.46 -16.25
N ASP A 322 -8.53 -4.91 -17.32
CA ASP A 322 -9.01 -3.67 -17.96
C ASP A 322 -10.48 -3.80 -18.39
N ALA A 323 -10.82 -4.90 -19.06
CA ALA A 323 -12.20 -5.11 -19.52
C ALA A 323 -13.20 -5.21 -18.36
N MET A 324 -12.85 -5.93 -17.29
CA MET A 324 -13.70 -6.07 -16.10
C MET A 324 -13.92 -4.72 -15.38
N ILE A 325 -12.83 -3.97 -15.17
CA ILE A 325 -12.92 -2.67 -14.48
C ILE A 325 -13.73 -1.66 -15.30
N LEU A 326 -13.46 -1.53 -16.59
CA LEU A 326 -14.22 -0.60 -17.44
C LEU A 326 -15.69 -0.99 -17.53
N SER A 327 -16.01 -2.27 -17.68
CA SER A 327 -17.40 -2.75 -17.69
C SER A 327 -18.12 -2.45 -16.37
N ALA A 328 -17.45 -2.61 -15.23
CA ALA A 328 -18.01 -2.28 -13.93
C ALA A 328 -18.27 -0.77 -13.78
N ILE A 329 -17.32 0.07 -14.18
CA ILE A 329 -17.45 1.53 -14.17
C ILE A 329 -18.63 1.96 -15.04
N GLU A 330 -18.74 1.46 -16.27
CA GLU A 330 -19.86 1.76 -17.17
C GLU A 330 -21.21 1.30 -16.62
N SER A 331 -21.29 0.05 -16.14
CA SER A 331 -22.49 -0.55 -15.58
C SER A 331 -23.04 0.27 -14.42
N VAL A 332 -22.18 0.57 -13.43
CA VAL A 332 -22.59 1.30 -12.24
C VAL A 332 -22.90 2.76 -12.57
N SER A 333 -22.08 3.42 -13.38
CA SER A 333 -22.33 4.82 -13.77
C SER A 333 -23.64 5.00 -14.53
N THR A 334 -23.99 4.02 -15.36
CA THR A 334 -25.30 4.01 -16.05
C THR A 334 -26.45 3.91 -15.04
N LYS A 335 -26.35 3.08 -14.00
CA LYS A 335 -27.39 2.96 -12.94
C LYS A 335 -27.60 4.29 -12.20
N TYR A 336 -26.52 5.03 -11.98
CA TYR A 336 -26.54 6.35 -11.32
C TYR A 336 -26.77 7.52 -12.29
N ARG A 337 -26.88 7.27 -13.62
CA ARG A 337 -27.06 8.27 -14.69
C ARG A 337 -25.91 9.28 -14.72
N LEU A 338 -24.68 8.80 -14.58
CA LEU A 338 -23.47 9.61 -14.60
C LEU A 338 -22.87 9.66 -15.99
N GLU A 339 -22.38 10.82 -16.37
CA GLU A 339 -21.46 11.00 -17.49
C GLU A 339 -20.02 10.82 -16.98
N LEU A 340 -19.19 10.15 -17.77
CA LEU A 340 -17.83 9.80 -17.41
C LEU A 340 -16.83 10.56 -18.28
N LEU A 341 -15.78 11.08 -17.66
CA LEU A 341 -14.62 11.63 -18.35
C LEU A 341 -13.36 11.00 -17.78
N ILE A 342 -12.75 10.07 -18.51
CA ILE A 342 -11.50 9.40 -18.12
C ILE A 342 -10.32 10.29 -18.48
N PHE A 343 -9.44 10.57 -17.50
CA PHE A 343 -8.23 11.38 -17.70
C PHE A 343 -6.99 10.53 -17.87
N LYS A 344 -6.92 9.44 -17.10
CA LYS A 344 -5.77 8.56 -17.09
C LYS A 344 -6.23 7.12 -16.86
N LYS A 345 -5.59 6.20 -17.55
CA LYS A 345 -5.77 4.77 -17.36
C LYS A 345 -4.46 4.06 -17.67
N GLU A 346 -4.05 3.16 -16.80
CA GLU A 346 -2.89 2.31 -16.95
C GLU A 346 -3.24 0.91 -16.46
N CYS A 347 -2.78 -0.10 -17.17
CA CYS A 347 -2.85 -1.50 -16.77
C CYS A 347 -1.52 -2.16 -17.15
N ILE A 348 -0.82 -2.70 -16.15
CA ILE A 348 0.54 -3.22 -16.32
C ILE A 348 0.55 -4.64 -15.77
N GLY A 349 0.95 -5.62 -16.59
CA GLY A 349 1.30 -6.97 -16.14
C GLY A 349 2.70 -6.96 -15.52
N LEU A 350 2.85 -7.54 -14.34
CA LEU A 350 4.13 -7.53 -13.63
C LEU A 350 5.11 -8.61 -14.11
N GLY A 351 4.66 -9.51 -15.00
CA GLY A 351 5.47 -10.57 -15.61
C GLY A 351 5.89 -10.32 -17.06
N GLU A 352 5.49 -9.21 -17.66
CA GLU A 352 5.91 -8.86 -19.02
C GLU A 352 7.16 -7.97 -18.94
N GLU A 353 8.32 -8.57 -19.24
CA GLU A 353 9.50 -7.77 -19.65
C GLU A 353 9.22 -7.21 -21.06
N GLU A 354 9.27 -5.90 -21.22
CA GLU A 354 9.41 -5.28 -22.55
C GLU A 354 10.77 -5.57 -23.20
#